data_dc35f46ab7cd5bfd4131fe06658ae74e
#
_entry.id   dc35f46ab7cd5bfd4131fe06658ae74e
#
_cell.length_a   1.000
_cell.length_b   1.000
_cell.length_c   1.000
_cell.angle_alpha   90.00
_cell.angle_beta   90.00
_cell.angle_gamma   90.00
#
_symmetry.space_group_name_H-M   'P 1'
#
loop_
_entity.id
_entity.type
_entity.pdbx_description
1 polymer ?
#
loop_
_entity_poly.entity_id
_entity_poly.type
_entity_poly.pdbx_seq_one_letter_code
_entity_poly.pdbx_strand_id
1 'polypeptide(L)'
;MNAQHPAVRKFGTAAIEEAAQEIARGGIVAVPTETVYGLAADASDSRAVARIYEAKGRPSFNPLIVHVPDLAAAERIARFDDAARALATRWWPGPLTLVLPLRPDAGVAALVTAGLETIALRVPAHRAMRALLAATGKPLAAPSANASNHISPTRAEHVAASLGARVPLIIDDGACPAGLESTIVMEGRILRPGPITAEQLGLALATNEGKVVAPGQLATHYAPGKPVRLDATSAAADEWLIGFGAVAGDDMLSASGDPVEAAARLFDALHRADASDRARIAVAPVPEAGIGAAINDRLRRAAHR
;
A
#
# COMPACT_ATOMS: atom_id res chain seq x y z
N MET A 1 -31.26 0.91 -9.79
CA MET A 1 -30.47 1.69 -8.82
C MET A 1 -29.23 2.18 -9.58
N ASN A 2 -29.11 3.50 -9.81
CA ASN A 2 -27.91 4.06 -10.45
C ASN A 2 -26.71 3.75 -9.56
N ALA A 3 -25.75 2.97 -10.06
CA ALA A 3 -24.47 2.78 -9.41
C ALA A 3 -23.81 4.18 -9.32
N GLN A 4 -23.82 4.79 -8.14
CA GLN A 4 -23.10 6.03 -7.92
C GLN A 4 -21.62 5.73 -8.06
N HIS A 5 -20.99 6.28 -9.10
CA HIS A 5 -19.52 6.23 -9.23
C HIS A 5 -18.88 7.12 -8.16
N PRO A 6 -17.68 6.77 -7.65
CA PRO A 6 -16.97 7.64 -6.71
C PRO A 6 -16.72 9.01 -7.35
N ALA A 7 -16.81 10.07 -6.55
CA ALA A 7 -16.38 11.39 -6.99
C ALA A 7 -14.85 11.41 -7.09
N VAL A 8 -14.30 11.62 -8.29
CA VAL A 8 -12.86 11.81 -8.51
C VAL A 8 -12.58 13.30 -8.56
N ARG A 9 -11.66 13.79 -7.72
CA ARG A 9 -11.21 15.19 -7.69
C ARG A 9 -9.71 15.26 -7.92
N LYS A 10 -9.29 16.09 -8.86
CA LYS A 10 -7.87 16.41 -9.00
C LYS A 10 -7.35 17.09 -7.74
N PHE A 11 -6.13 16.74 -7.33
CA PHE A 11 -5.48 17.33 -6.17
C PHE A 11 -5.46 18.86 -6.23
N GLY A 12 -5.84 19.49 -5.13
CA GLY A 12 -5.89 20.94 -4.95
C GLY A 12 -6.58 21.29 -3.64
N THR A 13 -6.53 22.54 -3.22
CA THR A 13 -7.06 23.00 -1.92
C THR A 13 -8.52 22.57 -1.70
N ALA A 14 -9.41 22.86 -2.64
CA ALA A 14 -10.83 22.53 -2.53
C ALA A 14 -11.07 21.00 -2.41
N ALA A 15 -10.29 20.18 -3.15
CA ALA A 15 -10.40 18.73 -3.06
C ALA A 15 -9.94 18.19 -1.70
N ILE A 16 -8.90 18.77 -1.12
CA ILE A 16 -8.42 18.40 0.22
C ILE A 16 -9.41 18.87 1.30
N GLU A 17 -10.02 20.04 1.16
CA GLU A 17 -11.07 20.50 2.06
C GLU A 17 -12.32 19.59 2.02
N GLU A 18 -12.77 19.18 0.82
CA GLU A 18 -13.84 18.21 0.63
C GLU A 18 -13.49 16.87 1.31
N ALA A 19 -12.26 16.38 1.11
CA ALA A 19 -11.75 15.16 1.73
C ALA A 19 -11.68 15.25 3.27
N ALA A 20 -11.20 16.36 3.81
CA ALA A 20 -11.14 16.59 5.25
C ALA A 20 -12.53 16.64 5.89
N GLN A 21 -13.52 17.25 5.20
CA GLN A 21 -14.92 17.25 5.64
C GLN A 21 -15.51 15.84 5.62
N GLU A 22 -15.19 15.02 4.62
CA GLU A 22 -15.64 13.62 4.58
C GLU A 22 -15.06 12.82 5.74
N ILE A 23 -13.76 12.96 6.03
CA ILE A 23 -13.11 12.34 7.21
C ILE A 23 -13.77 12.83 8.52
N ALA A 24 -14.03 14.14 8.65
CA ALA A 24 -14.65 14.72 9.85
C ALA A 24 -16.07 14.20 10.13
N ARG A 25 -16.80 13.76 9.09
CA ARG A 25 -18.10 13.08 9.21
C ARG A 25 -17.99 11.58 9.53
N GLY A 26 -16.77 11.07 9.76
CA GLY A 26 -16.50 9.64 9.96
C GLY A 26 -16.53 8.85 8.66
N GLY A 27 -16.37 9.50 7.50
CA GLY A 27 -16.29 8.86 6.18
C GLY A 27 -14.90 8.34 5.85
N ILE A 28 -14.76 7.81 4.62
CA ILE A 28 -13.53 7.28 4.08
C ILE A 28 -13.20 7.95 2.74
N VAL A 29 -11.91 8.20 2.49
CA VAL A 29 -11.43 8.86 1.27
C VAL A 29 -10.25 8.09 0.69
N ALA A 30 -10.21 7.87 -0.62
CA ALA A 30 -9.01 7.37 -1.26
C ALA A 30 -8.06 8.52 -1.61
N VAL A 31 -6.79 8.40 -1.21
CA VAL A 31 -5.78 9.44 -1.39
C VAL A 31 -4.45 8.82 -1.80
N PRO A 32 -3.70 9.41 -2.77
CA PRO A 32 -2.41 8.88 -3.17
C PRO A 32 -1.34 9.12 -2.10
N THR A 33 -0.44 8.15 -1.99
CA THR A 33 0.85 8.28 -1.32
C THR A 33 1.97 8.11 -2.34
N GLU A 34 3.23 8.25 -1.90
CA GLU A 34 4.37 7.95 -2.78
C GLU A 34 4.47 6.46 -3.12
N THR A 35 3.77 5.59 -2.39
CA THR A 35 3.79 4.13 -2.55
C THR A 35 2.60 3.61 -3.37
N VAL A 36 1.40 3.66 -2.80
CA VAL A 36 0.12 3.25 -3.42
C VAL A 36 -0.99 4.17 -2.93
N TYR A 37 -2.16 4.17 -3.57
CA TYR A 37 -3.34 4.85 -3.04
C TYR A 37 -3.78 4.20 -1.74
N GLY A 38 -4.00 5.02 -0.69
CA GLY A 38 -4.50 4.62 0.61
C GLY A 38 -5.98 4.94 0.78
N LEU A 39 -6.74 4.06 1.45
CA LEU A 39 -8.11 4.31 1.87
C LEU A 39 -8.09 4.86 3.28
N ALA A 40 -8.17 6.19 3.39
CA ALA A 40 -7.98 6.93 4.63
C ALA A 40 -9.27 7.09 5.44
N ALA A 41 -9.15 6.96 6.76
CA ALA A 41 -10.16 7.31 7.76
C ALA A 41 -9.50 7.84 9.03
N ASP A 42 -10.23 8.58 9.88
CA ASP A 42 -9.78 8.98 11.22
C ASP A 42 -9.43 7.73 12.04
N ALA A 43 -8.16 7.57 12.40
CA ALA A 43 -7.67 6.44 13.18
C ALA A 43 -8.18 6.44 14.64
N SER A 44 -8.70 7.56 15.13
CA SER A 44 -9.29 7.68 16.48
C SER A 44 -10.78 7.31 16.52
N ASP A 45 -11.44 7.23 15.37
CA ASP A 45 -12.87 6.88 15.27
C ASP A 45 -13.07 5.40 14.86
N SER A 46 -13.55 4.59 15.80
CA SER A 46 -13.82 3.17 15.58
C SER A 46 -14.83 2.92 14.46
N ARG A 47 -15.81 3.81 14.24
CA ARG A 47 -16.81 3.68 13.18
C ARG A 47 -16.20 3.98 11.81
N ALA A 48 -15.37 5.01 11.73
CA ALA A 48 -14.64 5.34 10.51
C ALA A 48 -13.69 4.22 10.12
N VAL A 49 -12.94 3.66 11.07
CA VAL A 49 -12.07 2.51 10.85
C VAL A 49 -12.86 1.28 10.40
N ALA A 50 -14.02 0.99 11.01
CA ALA A 50 -14.87 -0.13 10.60
C ALA A 50 -15.32 -0.02 9.13
N ARG A 51 -15.61 1.20 8.63
CA ARG A 51 -15.94 1.44 7.21
C ARG A 51 -14.79 1.06 6.25
N ILE A 52 -13.52 1.21 6.67
CA ILE A 52 -12.37 0.72 5.87
C ILE A 52 -12.48 -0.80 5.70
N TYR A 53 -12.71 -1.54 6.79
CA TYR A 53 -12.82 -3.00 6.74
C TYR A 53 -13.99 -3.45 5.88
N GLU A 54 -15.14 -2.80 6.02
CA GLU A 54 -16.35 -3.06 5.24
C GLU A 54 -16.13 -2.79 3.75
N ALA A 55 -15.66 -1.59 3.38
CA ALA A 55 -15.44 -1.21 1.99
C ALA A 55 -14.46 -2.14 1.26
N LYS A 56 -13.46 -2.65 1.96
CA LYS A 56 -12.45 -3.56 1.42
C LYS A 56 -12.85 -5.04 1.48
N GLY A 57 -13.83 -5.45 2.29
CA GLY A 57 -14.02 -6.86 2.66
C GLY A 57 -12.79 -7.43 3.39
N ARG A 58 -12.14 -6.60 4.24
CA ARG A 58 -10.89 -6.96 4.91
C ARG A 58 -11.14 -7.78 6.17
N PRO A 59 -10.38 -8.86 6.40
CA PRO A 59 -10.44 -9.58 7.68
C PRO A 59 -10.04 -8.69 8.86
N SER A 60 -10.83 -8.72 9.95
CA SER A 60 -10.65 -7.85 11.12
C SER A 60 -9.36 -8.10 11.92
N PHE A 61 -8.73 -9.27 11.75
CA PHE A 61 -7.44 -9.60 12.38
C PHE A 61 -6.21 -9.01 11.69
N ASN A 62 -6.38 -8.33 10.54
CA ASN A 62 -5.27 -7.79 9.76
C ASN A 62 -5.13 -6.28 10.06
N PRO A 63 -4.11 -5.84 10.85
CA PRO A 63 -4.00 -4.47 11.33
C PRO A 63 -3.80 -3.46 10.19
N LEU A 64 -3.92 -2.17 10.52
CA LEU A 64 -3.79 -1.07 9.58
C LEU A 64 -2.53 -0.25 9.86
N ILE A 65 -1.98 0.39 8.82
CA ILE A 65 -0.93 1.40 8.96
C ILE A 65 -1.60 2.74 9.25
N VAL A 66 -1.14 3.42 10.31
CA VAL A 66 -1.55 4.78 10.66
C VAL A 66 -0.52 5.77 10.13
N HIS A 67 -1.01 6.74 9.36
CA HIS A 67 -0.22 7.83 8.83
C HIS A 67 -0.31 9.03 9.77
N VAL A 68 0.82 9.65 10.04
CA VAL A 68 0.95 10.82 10.93
C VAL A 68 1.77 11.91 10.24
N PRO A 69 1.64 13.20 10.66
CA PRO A 69 2.31 14.30 9.99
C PRO A 69 3.83 14.33 10.19
N ASP A 70 4.30 13.84 11.34
CA ASP A 70 5.70 13.92 11.76
C ASP A 70 6.07 12.89 12.85
N LEU A 71 7.35 12.83 13.20
CA LEU A 71 7.87 11.96 14.25
C LEU A 71 7.27 12.29 15.63
N ALA A 72 7.09 13.58 15.95
CA ALA A 72 6.54 13.97 17.24
C ALA A 72 5.10 13.48 17.43
N ALA A 73 4.29 13.49 16.36
CA ALA A 73 2.97 12.88 16.35
C ALA A 73 3.02 11.35 16.52
N ALA A 74 3.99 10.68 15.88
CA ALA A 74 4.20 9.25 16.03
C ALA A 74 4.59 8.86 17.46
N GLU A 75 5.45 9.62 18.11
CA GLU A 75 5.91 9.39 19.50
C GLU A 75 4.79 9.56 20.54
N ARG A 76 3.72 10.29 20.22
CA ARG A 76 2.52 10.33 21.07
C ARG A 76 1.70 9.04 21.00
N ILE A 77 1.82 8.27 19.92
CA ILE A 77 1.03 7.07 19.67
C ILE A 77 1.79 5.80 20.08
N ALA A 78 3.10 5.74 19.82
CA ALA A 78 3.92 4.55 20.08
C ALA A 78 5.18 4.88 20.89
N ARG A 79 5.80 3.84 21.46
CA ARG A 79 7.09 3.95 22.16
C ARG A 79 8.22 3.72 21.16
N PHE A 80 9.12 4.69 21.06
CA PHE A 80 10.31 4.63 20.22
C PHE A 80 11.53 4.35 21.10
N ASP A 81 12.31 3.35 20.73
CA ASP A 81 13.70 3.21 21.15
C ASP A 81 14.64 4.06 20.26
N ASP A 82 15.93 4.07 20.56
CA ASP A 82 16.91 4.85 19.82
C ASP A 82 17.07 4.36 18.38
N ALA A 83 16.95 3.05 18.14
CA ALA A 83 17.05 2.45 16.80
C ALA A 83 15.85 2.85 15.94
N ALA A 84 14.63 2.74 16.46
CA ALA A 84 13.41 3.18 15.77
C ALA A 84 13.44 4.68 15.46
N ARG A 85 13.92 5.51 16.42
CA ARG A 85 14.05 6.97 16.23
C ARG A 85 15.09 7.28 15.14
N ALA A 86 16.21 6.58 15.10
CA ALA A 86 17.23 6.74 14.07
C ALA A 86 16.69 6.39 12.68
N LEU A 87 15.94 5.27 12.56
CA LEU A 87 15.28 4.88 11.31
C LEU A 87 14.24 5.92 10.87
N ALA A 88 13.38 6.38 11.79
CA ALA A 88 12.39 7.41 11.50
C ALA A 88 13.05 8.72 11.02
N THR A 89 14.06 9.20 11.72
CA THR A 89 14.78 10.44 11.37
C THR A 89 15.44 10.36 9.99
N ARG A 90 15.95 9.18 9.62
CA ARG A 90 16.63 8.99 8.33
C ARG A 90 15.65 8.83 7.16
N TRP A 91 14.49 8.19 7.38
CA TRP A 91 13.64 7.72 6.29
C TRP A 91 12.24 8.35 6.26
N TRP A 92 11.88 9.16 7.23
CA TRP A 92 10.63 9.93 7.25
C TRP A 92 10.88 11.41 6.96
N PRO A 93 9.99 12.04 6.16
CA PRO A 93 8.85 11.47 5.43
C PRO A 93 9.29 10.52 4.32
N GLY A 94 8.63 9.33 4.20
CA GLY A 94 9.03 8.36 3.17
C GLY A 94 8.35 6.99 3.28
N PRO A 95 8.81 6.04 2.43
CA PRO A 95 8.19 4.74 2.30
C PRO A 95 8.63 3.71 3.36
N LEU A 96 8.88 4.16 4.60
CA LEU A 96 9.15 3.33 5.77
C LEU A 96 7.95 3.27 6.69
N THR A 97 7.56 2.08 7.10
CA THR A 97 6.60 1.81 8.18
C THR A 97 7.33 1.14 9.34
N LEU A 98 7.14 1.66 10.56
CA LEU A 98 7.66 1.07 11.79
C LEU A 98 6.52 0.45 12.57
N VAL A 99 6.68 -0.82 12.99
CA VAL A 99 5.78 -1.51 13.92
C VAL A 99 6.39 -1.40 15.30
N LEU A 100 5.69 -0.71 16.21
CA LEU A 100 6.21 -0.29 17.51
C LEU A 100 5.21 -0.60 18.62
N PRO A 101 5.65 -0.75 19.88
CA PRO A 101 4.76 -0.91 21.02
C PRO A 101 3.79 0.27 21.14
N LEU A 102 2.50 -0.03 21.22
CA LEU A 102 1.43 0.96 21.37
C LEU A 102 1.51 1.60 22.77
N ARG A 103 1.26 2.91 22.86
CA ARG A 103 1.08 3.57 24.16
C ARG A 103 -0.34 3.33 24.67
N PRO A 104 -0.53 3.18 26.00
CA PRO A 104 -1.86 2.95 26.55
C PRO A 104 -2.88 4.05 26.25
N ASP A 105 -2.40 5.29 26.14
CA ASP A 105 -3.16 6.52 25.91
C ASP A 105 -3.03 7.06 24.48
N ALA A 106 -2.77 6.17 23.52
CA ALA A 106 -2.49 6.51 22.12
C ALA A 106 -3.65 7.25 21.40
N GLY A 107 -4.87 7.15 21.90
CA GLY A 107 -6.03 7.81 21.31
C GLY A 107 -6.44 7.25 19.93
N VAL A 108 -6.05 6.01 19.61
CA VAL A 108 -6.42 5.32 18.38
C VAL A 108 -7.46 4.23 18.66
N ALA A 109 -8.32 3.96 17.69
CA ALA A 109 -9.33 2.92 17.78
C ALA A 109 -8.70 1.51 17.84
N ALA A 110 -9.20 0.62 18.71
CA ALA A 110 -8.67 -0.75 18.87
C ALA A 110 -8.69 -1.57 17.56
N LEU A 111 -9.64 -1.29 16.66
CA LEU A 111 -9.70 -1.93 15.34
C LEU A 111 -8.45 -1.64 14.47
N VAL A 112 -7.74 -0.53 14.69
CA VAL A 112 -6.53 -0.19 13.94
C VAL A 112 -5.42 -1.22 14.15
N THR A 113 -5.25 -1.68 15.39
CA THR A 113 -4.23 -2.66 15.77
C THR A 113 -4.72 -4.10 15.63
N ALA A 114 -6.01 -4.33 15.33
CA ALA A 114 -6.61 -5.67 15.34
C ALA A 114 -6.41 -6.41 16.69
N GLY A 115 -6.36 -5.67 17.80
CA GLY A 115 -6.14 -6.21 19.15
C GLY A 115 -4.68 -6.50 19.51
N LEU A 116 -3.71 -6.14 18.66
CA LEU A 116 -2.29 -6.27 18.95
C LEU A 116 -1.80 -5.17 19.90
N GLU A 117 -0.76 -5.47 20.67
CA GLU A 117 -0.07 -4.50 21.54
C GLU A 117 0.89 -3.58 20.77
N THR A 118 0.98 -3.75 19.46
CA THR A 118 1.82 -2.96 18.55
C THR A 118 0.98 -2.21 17.54
N ILE A 119 1.55 -1.13 16.99
CA ILE A 119 0.94 -0.32 15.95
C ILE A 119 1.94 -0.04 14.83
N ALA A 120 1.46 -0.08 13.59
CA ALA A 120 2.23 0.28 12.40
C ALA A 120 2.08 1.78 12.11
N LEU A 121 3.17 2.55 12.14
CA LEU A 121 3.20 3.99 11.93
C LEU A 121 4.04 4.37 10.73
N ARG A 122 3.62 5.45 10.04
CA ARG A 122 4.35 6.01 8.90
C ARG A 122 4.14 7.52 8.79
N VAL A 123 5.20 8.24 8.41
CA VAL A 123 5.10 9.63 7.94
C VAL A 123 5.26 9.61 6.41
N PRO A 124 4.18 9.86 5.64
CA PRO A 124 4.21 9.78 4.17
C PRO A 124 4.91 10.99 3.56
N ALA A 125 5.56 10.81 2.40
CA ALA A 125 6.21 11.91 1.66
C ALA A 125 5.27 12.61 0.67
N HIS A 126 4.21 11.96 0.21
CA HIS A 126 3.34 12.47 -0.86
C HIS A 126 2.53 13.67 -0.42
N ARG A 127 2.53 14.73 -1.26
CA ARG A 127 1.88 16.02 -0.97
C ARG A 127 0.38 15.91 -0.65
N ALA A 128 -0.36 15.03 -1.34
CA ALA A 128 -1.80 14.89 -1.12
C ALA A 128 -2.11 14.30 0.26
N MET A 129 -1.43 13.20 0.67
CA MET A 129 -1.62 12.61 2.00
C MET A 129 -1.16 13.58 3.10
N ARG A 130 -0.06 14.28 2.91
CA ARG A 130 0.42 15.30 3.86
C ARG A 130 -0.56 16.47 4.01
N ALA A 131 -1.13 16.94 2.90
CA ALA A 131 -2.14 18.00 2.93
C ALA A 131 -3.42 17.54 3.67
N LEU A 132 -3.85 16.28 3.45
CA LEU A 132 -5.02 15.72 4.13
C LEU A 132 -4.75 15.56 5.65
N LEU A 133 -3.58 15.07 6.05
CA LEU A 133 -3.16 15.00 7.47
C LEU A 133 -3.17 16.39 8.13
N ALA A 134 -2.66 17.40 7.44
CA ALA A 134 -2.65 18.77 7.93
C ALA A 134 -4.08 19.36 8.04
N ALA A 135 -4.94 19.13 7.04
CA ALA A 135 -6.30 19.65 7.01
C ALA A 135 -7.21 18.99 8.06
N THR A 136 -7.01 17.69 8.33
CA THR A 136 -7.80 16.97 9.35
C THR A 136 -7.28 17.17 10.76
N GLY A 137 -5.99 17.42 10.93
CA GLY A 137 -5.32 17.43 12.25
C GLY A 137 -5.39 16.09 12.99
N LYS A 138 -5.68 14.99 12.28
CA LYS A 138 -5.92 13.66 12.83
C LYS A 138 -4.90 12.64 12.31
N PRO A 139 -4.54 11.59 13.10
CA PRO A 139 -3.88 10.43 12.55
C PRO A 139 -4.85 9.68 11.61
N LEU A 140 -4.38 9.23 10.46
CA LEU A 140 -5.21 8.57 9.46
C LEU A 140 -4.81 7.10 9.30
N ALA A 141 -5.73 6.18 9.58
CA ALA A 141 -5.58 4.77 9.20
C ALA A 141 -5.79 4.66 7.68
N ALA A 142 -4.81 4.15 6.95
CA ALA A 142 -4.90 4.07 5.49
C ALA A 142 -4.20 2.82 4.92
N PRO A 143 -4.88 1.67 4.85
CA PRO A 143 -4.45 0.55 4.01
C PRO A 143 -4.58 0.92 2.53
N SER A 144 -4.04 0.09 1.61
CA SER A 144 -4.22 0.27 0.16
C SER A 144 -5.72 0.38 -0.23
N ALA A 145 -6.06 1.23 -1.20
CA ALA A 145 -7.44 1.54 -1.57
C ALA A 145 -8.01 0.56 -2.62
N ASN A 146 -7.94 -0.74 -2.35
CA ASN A 146 -8.48 -1.84 -3.18
C ASN A 146 -9.29 -2.83 -2.34
N ALA A 147 -10.12 -3.66 -2.96
CA ALA A 147 -10.70 -4.82 -2.29
C ALA A 147 -9.60 -5.74 -1.75
N SER A 148 -9.83 -6.38 -0.60
CA SER A 148 -8.83 -7.26 0.03
C SER A 148 -8.33 -8.33 -0.94
N ASN A 149 -7.05 -8.64 -0.85
CA ASN A 149 -6.32 -9.62 -1.67
C ASN A 149 -6.14 -9.27 -3.16
N HIS A 150 -6.79 -8.23 -3.68
CA HIS A 150 -6.62 -7.77 -5.06
C HIS A 150 -5.36 -6.91 -5.25
N ILE A 151 -5.03 -6.59 -6.51
CA ILE A 151 -3.91 -5.76 -6.91
C ILE A 151 -3.99 -4.40 -6.22
N SER A 152 -2.87 -3.91 -5.65
CA SER A 152 -2.82 -2.59 -5.02
C SER A 152 -2.96 -1.48 -6.07
N PRO A 153 -3.67 -0.38 -5.74
CA PRO A 153 -3.93 0.71 -6.67
C PRO A 153 -2.77 1.72 -6.69
N THR A 154 -2.25 2.01 -7.86
CA THR A 154 -1.23 3.05 -8.08
C THR A 154 -1.76 4.26 -8.83
N ARG A 155 -3.03 4.23 -9.24
CA ARG A 155 -3.77 5.30 -9.93
C ARG A 155 -5.19 5.41 -9.39
N ALA A 156 -5.82 6.57 -9.58
CA ALA A 156 -7.22 6.81 -9.17
C ALA A 156 -8.21 5.86 -9.86
N GLU A 157 -7.99 5.55 -11.14
CA GLU A 157 -8.80 4.59 -11.91
C GLU A 157 -8.76 3.17 -11.32
N HIS A 158 -7.63 2.73 -10.76
CA HIS A 158 -7.54 1.43 -10.09
C HIS A 158 -8.43 1.36 -8.84
N VAL A 159 -8.47 2.47 -8.07
CA VAL A 159 -9.36 2.59 -6.92
C VAL A 159 -10.82 2.53 -7.35
N ALA A 160 -11.20 3.32 -8.36
CA ALA A 160 -12.57 3.36 -8.89
C ALA A 160 -13.02 2.00 -9.42
N ALA A 161 -12.14 1.29 -10.13
CA ALA A 161 -12.43 -0.05 -10.64
C ALA A 161 -12.58 -1.09 -9.52
N SER A 162 -11.74 -1.02 -8.47
CA SER A 162 -11.73 -2.01 -7.39
C SER A 162 -12.82 -1.79 -6.34
N LEU A 163 -13.04 -0.56 -5.91
CA LEU A 163 -13.94 -0.22 -4.82
C LEU A 163 -15.28 0.37 -5.27
N GLY A 164 -15.31 1.03 -6.43
CA GLY A 164 -16.55 1.60 -6.98
C GLY A 164 -17.26 2.52 -5.97
N ALA A 165 -18.57 2.39 -5.88
CA ALA A 165 -19.44 3.19 -5.00
C ALA A 165 -19.17 3.00 -3.49
N ARG A 166 -18.34 2.04 -3.10
CA ARG A 166 -17.94 1.84 -1.69
C ARG A 166 -17.02 2.95 -1.15
N VAL A 167 -16.45 3.75 -2.05
CA VAL A 167 -15.62 4.91 -1.71
C VAL A 167 -16.28 6.17 -2.26
N PRO A 168 -16.70 7.12 -1.42
CA PRO A 168 -17.41 8.31 -1.90
C PRO A 168 -16.52 9.28 -2.68
N LEU A 169 -15.24 9.40 -2.29
CA LEU A 169 -14.31 10.40 -2.83
C LEU A 169 -12.92 9.80 -3.07
N ILE A 170 -12.36 10.10 -4.23
CA ILE A 170 -10.98 9.80 -4.63
C ILE A 170 -10.25 11.09 -4.96
N ILE A 171 -9.14 11.36 -4.30
CA ILE A 171 -8.22 12.44 -4.65
C ILE A 171 -7.24 11.90 -5.69
N ASP A 172 -7.21 12.52 -6.87
CA ASP A 172 -6.34 12.12 -7.97
C ASP A 172 -5.16 13.09 -8.10
N ASP A 173 -3.96 12.60 -7.83
CA ASP A 173 -2.69 13.32 -8.05
C ASP A 173 -1.71 12.49 -8.91
N GLY A 174 -2.26 11.72 -9.85
CA GLY A 174 -1.52 10.90 -10.79
C GLY A 174 -1.06 9.56 -10.22
N ALA A 175 -0.04 8.98 -10.87
CA ALA A 175 0.52 7.69 -10.49
C ALA A 175 1.44 7.81 -9.26
N CYS A 176 1.40 6.81 -8.40
CA CYS A 176 2.30 6.72 -7.24
C CYS A 176 3.74 6.40 -7.71
N PRO A 177 4.74 7.23 -7.38
CA PRO A 177 6.08 7.12 -7.98
C PRO A 177 6.87 5.88 -7.57
N ALA A 178 6.66 5.31 -6.37
CA ALA A 178 7.36 4.09 -5.95
C ALA A 178 6.67 2.80 -6.41
N GLY A 179 5.35 2.84 -6.65
CA GLY A 179 4.56 1.72 -7.19
C GLY A 179 4.42 0.49 -6.29
N LEU A 180 5.14 0.40 -5.19
CA LEU A 180 5.08 -0.68 -4.20
C LEU A 180 4.78 -0.12 -2.81
N GLU A 181 4.16 -0.94 -1.95
CA GLU A 181 3.89 -0.55 -0.56
C GLU A 181 5.20 -0.38 0.23
N SER A 182 5.12 0.41 1.30
CA SER A 182 6.24 0.72 2.19
C SER A 182 6.98 -0.51 2.72
N THR A 183 8.27 -0.37 2.91
CA THR A 183 9.06 -1.32 3.70
C THR A 183 8.56 -1.29 5.15
N ILE A 184 8.30 -2.46 5.74
CA ILE A 184 7.84 -2.58 7.15
C ILE A 184 8.96 -3.16 7.99
N VAL A 185 9.30 -2.47 9.08
CA VAL A 185 10.33 -2.90 10.04
C VAL A 185 9.70 -3.05 11.42
N MET A 186 10.09 -4.11 12.11
CA MET A 186 9.78 -4.40 13.51
C MET A 186 11.00 -5.02 14.18
N GLU A 187 11.40 -4.54 15.36
CA GLU A 187 12.49 -5.11 16.17
C GLU A 187 13.78 -5.38 15.37
N GLY A 188 14.18 -4.42 14.53
CA GLY A 188 15.40 -4.53 13.71
C GLY A 188 15.32 -5.56 12.59
N ARG A 189 14.13 -6.03 12.19
CA ARG A 189 13.90 -6.96 11.08
C ARG A 189 12.89 -6.41 10.08
N ILE A 190 13.06 -6.75 8.82
CA ILE A 190 12.13 -6.37 7.76
C ILE A 190 11.01 -7.42 7.69
N LEU A 191 9.78 -7.00 8.04
CA LEU A 191 8.58 -7.84 7.95
C LEU A 191 8.00 -7.91 6.53
N ARG A 192 8.17 -6.82 5.78
CA ARG A 192 7.74 -6.70 4.38
C ARG A 192 8.78 -5.91 3.60
N PRO A 193 9.42 -6.50 2.58
CA PRO A 193 10.32 -5.76 1.69
C PRO A 193 9.51 -4.71 0.90
N GLY A 194 10.15 -3.58 0.57
CA GLY A 194 9.54 -2.46 -0.13
C GLY A 194 10.60 -1.56 -0.76
N PRO A 195 10.25 -0.28 -1.07
CA PRO A 195 11.15 0.65 -1.77
C PRO A 195 12.48 0.92 -1.06
N ILE A 196 12.51 0.84 0.27
CA ILE A 196 13.77 0.91 1.03
C ILE A 196 14.28 -0.52 1.21
N THR A 197 15.43 -0.82 0.63
CA THR A 197 15.95 -2.19 0.55
C THR A 197 16.63 -2.65 1.84
N ALA A 198 16.85 -3.96 1.97
CA ALA A 198 17.54 -4.57 3.10
C ALA A 198 18.98 -4.03 3.26
N GLU A 199 19.65 -3.83 2.14
CA GLU A 199 21.02 -3.29 2.10
C GLU A 199 21.06 -1.83 2.58
N GLN A 200 20.09 -1.01 2.17
CA GLN A 200 19.99 0.39 2.60
C GLN A 200 19.70 0.53 4.09
N LEU A 201 18.92 -0.40 4.64
CA LEU A 201 18.58 -0.44 6.08
C LEU A 201 19.69 -1.12 6.90
N GLY A 202 20.50 -1.98 6.31
CA GLY A 202 21.41 -2.86 7.05
C GLY A 202 20.68 -3.90 7.89
N LEU A 203 19.46 -4.30 7.49
CA LEU A 203 18.58 -5.19 8.25
C LEU A 203 18.26 -6.46 7.45
N ALA A 204 18.11 -7.58 8.17
CA ALA A 204 17.69 -8.84 7.58
C ALA A 204 16.15 -8.94 7.47
N LEU A 205 15.68 -9.75 6.52
CA LEU A 205 14.28 -10.15 6.44
C LEU A 205 13.92 -11.01 7.65
N ALA A 206 12.72 -10.80 8.19
CA ALA A 206 12.18 -11.68 9.22
C ALA A 206 11.78 -13.03 8.61
N THR A 207 12.03 -14.10 9.33
CA THR A 207 11.43 -15.41 9.04
C THR A 207 9.96 -15.38 9.44
N ASN A 208 9.08 -15.82 8.54
CA ASN A 208 7.63 -15.77 8.80
C ASN A 208 7.24 -16.87 9.78
N GLU A 209 6.93 -16.53 11.03
CA GLU A 209 6.52 -17.48 12.09
C GLU A 209 4.99 -17.73 12.13
N GLY A 210 4.27 -17.39 11.07
CA GLY A 210 2.84 -17.67 10.94
C GLY A 210 1.89 -16.69 11.64
N LYS A 211 2.38 -15.68 12.37
CA LYS A 211 1.55 -14.62 12.97
C LYS A 211 1.49 -13.41 12.07
N VAL A 212 0.27 -12.90 11.84
CA VAL A 212 0.05 -11.62 11.13
C VAL A 212 0.17 -10.49 12.14
N VAL A 213 1.31 -9.79 12.12
CA VAL A 213 1.58 -8.63 12.99
C VAL A 213 1.64 -7.32 12.20
N ALA A 214 1.61 -7.38 10.86
CA ALA A 214 1.64 -6.24 9.97
C ALA A 214 0.88 -6.53 8.67
N PRO A 215 0.43 -5.48 7.93
CA PRO A 215 -0.22 -5.67 6.63
C PRO A 215 0.69 -6.33 5.59
N GLY A 216 0.11 -7.17 4.71
CA GLY A 216 0.84 -7.79 3.60
C GLY A 216 1.60 -9.07 3.97
N GLN A 217 1.35 -9.67 5.14
CA GLN A 217 1.95 -10.94 5.55
C GLN A 217 1.11 -12.18 5.17
N LEU A 218 -0.10 -12.01 4.64
CA LEU A 218 -0.93 -13.12 4.16
C LEU A 218 -0.27 -13.79 2.94
N ALA A 219 -0.39 -15.10 2.83
CA ALA A 219 0.19 -15.89 1.73
C ALA A 219 -0.36 -15.45 0.38
N THR A 220 -1.68 -15.28 0.27
CA THR A 220 -2.36 -14.74 -0.91
C THR A 220 -2.59 -13.24 -0.72
N HIS A 221 -2.04 -12.44 -1.61
CA HIS A 221 -2.21 -10.98 -1.64
C HIS A 221 -1.84 -10.46 -3.03
N TYR A 222 -2.31 -9.26 -3.41
CA TYR A 222 -2.00 -8.61 -4.69
C TYR A 222 -2.48 -9.39 -5.93
N ALA A 223 -3.42 -10.33 -5.74
CA ALA A 223 -3.82 -11.26 -6.78
C ALA A 223 -4.71 -10.58 -7.85
N PRO A 224 -4.36 -10.67 -9.14
CA PRO A 224 -5.30 -10.39 -10.23
C PRO A 224 -6.43 -11.42 -10.27
N GLY A 225 -7.50 -11.14 -11.00
CA GLY A 225 -8.57 -12.09 -11.28
C GLY A 225 -8.09 -13.29 -12.11
N LYS A 226 -7.04 -13.10 -12.91
CA LYS A 226 -6.45 -14.10 -13.79
C LYS A 226 -5.28 -14.85 -13.15
N PRO A 227 -5.01 -16.12 -13.56
CA PRO A 227 -3.81 -16.84 -13.14
C PRO A 227 -2.53 -16.12 -13.57
N VAL A 228 -1.51 -16.16 -12.69
CA VAL A 228 -0.19 -15.59 -12.96
C VAL A 228 0.85 -16.69 -13.01
N ARG A 229 1.61 -16.76 -14.11
CA ARG A 229 2.79 -17.60 -14.29
C ARG A 229 4.05 -16.73 -14.20
N LEU A 230 4.95 -17.08 -13.31
CA LEU A 230 6.23 -16.38 -13.11
C LEU A 230 7.34 -16.99 -13.97
N ASP A 231 8.46 -16.27 -14.02
CA ASP A 231 9.70 -16.67 -14.70
C ASP A 231 9.51 -17.02 -16.20
N ALA A 232 8.60 -16.28 -16.82
CA ALA A 232 8.24 -16.48 -18.22
C ALA A 232 9.24 -15.79 -19.17
N THR A 233 9.87 -16.54 -20.07
CA THR A 233 10.71 -16.00 -21.14
C THR A 233 9.97 -15.83 -22.47
N SER A 234 8.72 -16.34 -22.55
CA SER A 234 7.82 -16.21 -23.69
C SER A 234 6.37 -16.38 -23.22
N ALA A 235 5.41 -15.88 -24.01
CA ALA A 235 3.98 -16.05 -23.77
C ALA A 235 3.45 -17.31 -24.47
N ALA A 236 2.48 -18.00 -23.84
CA ALA A 236 1.55 -18.88 -24.54
C ALA A 236 0.48 -18.04 -25.29
N ALA A 237 -0.28 -18.67 -26.20
CA ALA A 237 -1.25 -17.96 -27.02
C ALA A 237 -2.36 -17.23 -26.25
N ASP A 238 -2.69 -17.71 -25.05
CA ASP A 238 -3.73 -17.19 -24.17
C ASP A 238 -3.16 -16.33 -23.02
N GLU A 239 -1.86 -16.01 -23.04
CA GLU A 239 -1.19 -15.22 -22.00
C GLU A 239 -0.90 -13.79 -22.45
N TRP A 240 -1.06 -12.85 -21.51
CA TRP A 240 -0.49 -11.51 -21.57
C TRP A 240 0.87 -11.53 -20.91
N LEU A 241 1.94 -11.24 -21.64
CA LEU A 241 3.29 -11.23 -21.13
C LEU A 241 3.68 -9.84 -20.65
N ILE A 242 4.03 -9.74 -19.36
CA ILE A 242 4.68 -8.57 -18.78
C ILE A 242 6.20 -8.81 -18.82
N GLY A 243 6.88 -8.10 -19.71
CA GLY A 243 8.31 -8.24 -19.96
C GLY A 243 9.19 -7.45 -18.99
N PHE A 244 10.49 -7.82 -18.97
CA PHE A 244 11.54 -7.12 -18.23
C PHE A 244 12.91 -7.31 -18.91
N GLY A 245 13.68 -6.24 -19.06
CA GLY A 245 15.01 -6.26 -19.69
C GLY A 245 14.94 -6.83 -21.11
N ALA A 246 15.67 -7.91 -21.35
CA ALA A 246 15.74 -8.57 -22.65
C ALA A 246 14.47 -9.37 -23.04
N VAL A 247 13.59 -9.68 -22.10
CA VAL A 247 12.34 -10.36 -22.37
C VAL A 247 11.28 -9.33 -22.73
N ALA A 248 11.00 -9.17 -24.03
CA ALA A 248 9.92 -8.31 -24.52
C ALA A 248 8.55 -8.98 -24.29
N GLY A 249 7.51 -8.17 -24.05
CA GLY A 249 6.13 -8.63 -23.82
C GLY A 249 5.09 -7.68 -24.37
N ASP A 250 3.82 -7.98 -24.11
CA ASP A 250 2.69 -7.09 -24.44
C ASP A 250 2.77 -5.78 -23.63
N ASP A 251 3.39 -5.83 -22.45
CA ASP A 251 3.73 -4.69 -21.60
C ASP A 251 5.13 -4.90 -20.99
N MET A 252 5.78 -3.81 -20.53
CA MET A 252 7.13 -3.85 -19.99
C MET A 252 7.20 -3.24 -18.61
N LEU A 253 7.78 -3.96 -17.64
CA LEU A 253 8.15 -3.37 -16.35
C LEU A 253 9.29 -2.36 -16.53
N SER A 254 10.34 -2.74 -17.26
CA SER A 254 11.44 -1.89 -17.70
C SER A 254 12.13 -2.50 -18.91
N ALA A 255 12.24 -1.76 -19.99
CA ALA A 255 12.98 -2.20 -21.17
C ALA A 255 14.50 -2.17 -20.98
N SER A 256 15.00 -1.27 -20.10
CA SER A 256 16.41 -1.17 -19.74
C SER A 256 16.85 -2.21 -18.70
N GLY A 257 15.90 -2.92 -18.07
CA GLY A 257 16.18 -3.81 -16.94
C GLY A 257 16.41 -3.07 -15.62
N ASP A 258 15.94 -1.81 -15.50
CA ASP A 258 16.00 -1.06 -14.25
C ASP A 258 14.94 -1.56 -13.26
N PRO A 259 15.34 -2.13 -12.10
CA PRO A 259 14.39 -2.64 -11.12
C PRO A 259 13.62 -1.55 -10.39
N VAL A 260 14.09 -0.29 -10.35
CA VAL A 260 13.34 0.83 -9.74
C VAL A 260 12.19 1.22 -10.66
N GLU A 261 12.42 1.33 -11.96
CA GLU A 261 11.35 1.52 -12.96
C GLU A 261 10.35 0.36 -12.90
N ALA A 262 10.85 -0.87 -12.81
CA ALA A 262 10.00 -2.06 -12.72
C ALA A 262 9.08 -2.04 -11.49
N ALA A 263 9.60 -1.64 -10.33
CA ALA A 263 8.83 -1.49 -9.10
C ALA A 263 7.71 -0.45 -9.26
N ALA A 264 8.03 0.71 -9.84
CA ALA A 264 7.06 1.79 -10.08
C ALA A 264 5.91 1.36 -11.01
N ARG A 265 6.15 0.43 -11.93
CA ARG A 265 5.21 -0.02 -12.96
C ARG A 265 4.49 -1.33 -12.62
N LEU A 266 4.94 -2.09 -11.61
CA LEU A 266 4.47 -3.45 -11.36
C LEU A 266 2.95 -3.57 -11.26
N PHE A 267 2.33 -2.84 -10.34
CA PHE A 267 0.89 -2.95 -10.13
C PHE A 267 0.09 -2.37 -11.30
N ASP A 268 0.57 -1.30 -11.93
CA ASP A 268 -0.05 -0.73 -13.12
C ASP A 268 -0.05 -1.73 -14.30
N ALA A 269 1.06 -2.44 -14.51
CA ALA A 269 1.16 -3.51 -15.52
C ALA A 269 0.24 -4.70 -15.20
N LEU A 270 0.17 -5.11 -13.91
CA LEU A 270 -0.75 -6.16 -13.48
C LEU A 270 -2.23 -5.76 -13.68
N HIS A 271 -2.60 -4.50 -13.41
CA HIS A 271 -3.96 -4.01 -13.69
C HIS A 271 -4.29 -4.04 -15.17
N ARG A 272 -3.36 -3.62 -16.07
CA ARG A 272 -3.56 -3.69 -17.53
C ARG A 272 -3.68 -5.12 -18.01
N ALA A 273 -2.82 -6.02 -17.52
CA ALA A 273 -2.87 -7.43 -17.87
C ALA A 273 -4.18 -8.09 -17.40
N ASP A 274 -4.65 -7.78 -16.20
CA ASP A 274 -5.91 -8.30 -15.67
C ASP A 274 -7.13 -7.81 -16.46
N ALA A 275 -7.08 -6.57 -16.96
CA ALA A 275 -8.13 -5.98 -17.81
C ALA A 275 -8.05 -6.39 -19.29
N SER A 276 -6.98 -7.09 -19.74
CA SER A 276 -6.81 -7.52 -21.14
C SER A 276 -7.84 -8.59 -21.55
N ASP A 277 -7.85 -8.97 -22.83
CA ASP A 277 -8.65 -10.07 -23.36
C ASP A 277 -8.01 -11.46 -23.16
N ARG A 278 -6.75 -11.53 -22.68
CA ARG A 278 -6.04 -12.78 -22.45
C ARG A 278 -6.56 -13.48 -21.19
N ALA A 279 -6.56 -14.81 -21.20
CA ALA A 279 -7.08 -15.63 -20.09
C ALA A 279 -6.12 -15.69 -18.89
N ARG A 280 -4.81 -15.53 -19.13
CA ARG A 280 -3.73 -15.66 -18.13
C ARG A 280 -2.71 -14.54 -18.25
N ILE A 281 -1.92 -14.37 -17.21
CA ILE A 281 -0.81 -13.41 -17.13
C ILE A 281 0.50 -14.20 -17.01
N ALA A 282 1.50 -13.82 -17.80
CA ALA A 282 2.87 -14.29 -17.66
C ALA A 282 3.76 -13.11 -17.29
N VAL A 283 4.74 -13.31 -16.41
CA VAL A 283 5.66 -12.26 -15.96
C VAL A 283 7.09 -12.74 -16.14
N ALA A 284 7.91 -11.91 -16.78
CA ALA A 284 9.32 -12.16 -16.96
C ALA A 284 10.09 -12.22 -15.63
N PRO A 285 11.22 -12.96 -15.54
CA PRO A 285 12.03 -13.00 -14.35
C PRO A 285 12.63 -11.62 -14.04
N VAL A 286 12.56 -11.22 -12.75
CA VAL A 286 13.17 -9.99 -12.22
C VAL A 286 14.26 -10.40 -11.23
N PRO A 287 15.47 -9.79 -11.25
CA PRO A 287 16.54 -10.09 -10.30
C PRO A 287 16.08 -9.92 -8.84
N GLU A 288 16.58 -10.80 -7.95
CA GLU A 288 16.21 -10.77 -6.50
C GLU A 288 16.94 -9.67 -5.71
N ALA A 289 17.99 -9.05 -6.26
CA ALA A 289 18.81 -8.07 -5.56
C ALA A 289 18.07 -6.73 -5.36
N GLY A 290 18.33 -6.06 -4.26
CA GLY A 290 17.84 -4.73 -3.97
C GLY A 290 16.30 -4.68 -3.93
N ILE A 291 15.71 -3.73 -4.67
CA ILE A 291 14.24 -3.58 -4.76
C ILE A 291 13.57 -4.76 -5.48
N GLY A 292 14.32 -5.56 -6.24
CA GLY A 292 13.81 -6.77 -6.88
C GLY A 292 13.27 -7.79 -5.89
N ALA A 293 13.83 -7.88 -4.68
CA ALA A 293 13.28 -8.70 -3.61
C ALA A 293 11.83 -8.32 -3.27
N ALA A 294 11.51 -7.02 -3.28
CA ALA A 294 10.16 -6.54 -3.03
C ALA A 294 9.22 -6.83 -4.21
N ILE A 295 9.70 -6.68 -5.46
CA ILE A 295 8.94 -7.04 -6.67
C ILE A 295 8.56 -8.53 -6.63
N ASN A 296 9.55 -9.40 -6.41
CA ASN A 296 9.35 -10.84 -6.40
C ASN A 296 8.48 -11.33 -5.22
N ASP A 297 8.56 -10.67 -4.04
CA ASP A 297 7.60 -10.94 -2.95
C ASP A 297 6.15 -10.68 -3.40
N ARG A 298 5.88 -9.55 -4.10
CA ARG A 298 4.55 -9.23 -4.62
C ARG A 298 4.10 -10.22 -5.69
N LEU A 299 4.98 -10.57 -6.62
CA LEU A 299 4.69 -11.50 -7.70
C LEU A 299 4.39 -12.91 -7.18
N ARG A 300 5.17 -13.43 -6.23
CA ARG A 300 4.91 -14.74 -5.59
C ARG A 300 3.55 -14.77 -4.90
N ARG A 301 3.17 -13.70 -4.18
CA ARG A 301 1.85 -13.60 -3.54
C ARG A 301 0.71 -13.42 -4.53
N ALA A 302 0.94 -12.73 -5.66
CA ALA A 302 -0.03 -12.57 -6.74
C ALA A 302 -0.29 -13.89 -7.47
N ALA A 303 0.73 -14.74 -7.60
CA ALA A 303 0.63 -16.06 -8.23
C ALA A 303 0.08 -17.16 -7.29
N HIS A 304 0.09 -16.93 -5.97
CA HIS A 304 -0.41 -17.90 -4.98
C HIS A 304 -1.95 -17.86 -4.95
N ARG A 305 -2.58 -18.99 -5.27
CA ARG A 305 -4.04 -19.20 -5.26
C ARG A 305 -4.47 -20.18 -4.22
#